data_3cf2755f01341bf2ac75b32e879344ed
#
_entry.id   3cf2755f01341bf2ac75b32e879344ed
#
_cell.length_a   1.000
_cell.length_b   1.000
_cell.length_c   1.000
_cell.angle_alpha   90.00
_cell.angle_beta   90.00
_cell.angle_gamma   90.00
#
_symmetry.space_group_name_H-M   'P 1'
#
loop_
_entity.id
_entity.type
_entity.pdbx_description
1 polymer ?
#
loop_
_entity_poly.entity_id
_entity_poly.type
_entity_poly.pdbx_seq_one_letter_code
_entity_poly.pdbx_strand_id
1 'polypeptide(L)'
;MKRRAWFVLLVAILIFAVSVVAQDSKKESQLRTVRGVVVDKGETPAQGGVVFLKNLRTNQVRSYIADSEGLFRFSGLDPNADYEVHAEKEGAKSQTRQVSSFDNRKEIVLTLKLDKKKD
;
A
#
# COMPACT_ATOMS: atom_id res chain seq x y z
N MET A 1 46.89 25.47 -15.07
CA MET A 1 46.95 24.06 -14.75
C MET A 1 46.18 23.68 -13.49
N LYS A 2 46.18 24.49 -12.44
CA LYS A 2 45.41 24.21 -11.20
C LYS A 2 43.89 24.21 -11.40
N ARG A 3 43.35 24.93 -12.42
CA ARG A 3 41.91 25.00 -12.68
C ARG A 3 41.33 23.69 -13.24
N ARG A 4 42.11 22.88 -13.95
CA ARG A 4 41.63 21.62 -14.54
C ARG A 4 41.39 20.54 -13.50
N ALA A 5 42.16 20.52 -12.43
CA ALA A 5 41.99 19.57 -11.33
C ALA A 5 40.68 19.79 -10.54
N TRP A 6 40.25 21.04 -10.43
CA TRP A 6 38.99 21.36 -9.73
C TRP A 6 37.76 20.90 -10.50
N PHE A 7 37.78 20.98 -11.84
CA PHE A 7 36.65 20.54 -12.68
C PHE A 7 36.44 19.02 -12.58
N VAL A 8 37.51 18.24 -12.53
CA VAL A 8 37.43 16.78 -12.42
C VAL A 8 36.82 16.36 -11.09
N LEU A 9 37.18 17.04 -9.99
CA LEU A 9 36.63 16.78 -8.66
C LEU A 9 35.13 17.07 -8.57
N LEU A 10 34.65 18.15 -9.17
CA LEU A 10 33.23 18.52 -9.20
C LEU A 10 32.39 17.50 -9.97
N VAL A 11 32.88 17.00 -11.10
CA VAL A 11 32.19 15.99 -11.91
C VAL A 11 32.09 14.66 -11.15
N ALA A 12 33.14 14.27 -10.42
CA ALA A 12 33.12 13.05 -9.62
C ALA A 12 32.10 13.09 -8.49
N ILE A 13 31.95 14.23 -7.83
CA ILE A 13 30.95 14.43 -6.75
C ILE A 13 29.52 14.35 -7.31
N LEU A 14 29.26 14.91 -8.50
CA LEU A 14 27.96 14.85 -9.15
C LEU A 14 27.55 13.43 -9.53
N ILE A 15 28.47 12.62 -10.04
CA ILE A 15 28.21 11.22 -10.40
C ILE A 15 27.85 10.40 -9.15
N PHE A 16 28.51 10.64 -8.02
CA PHE A 16 28.24 9.96 -6.77
C PHE A 16 26.83 10.28 -6.23
N ALA A 17 26.38 11.53 -6.34
CA ALA A 17 25.03 11.95 -5.90
C ALA A 17 23.93 11.25 -6.70
N VAL A 18 24.10 11.05 -7.99
CA VAL A 18 23.14 10.36 -8.87
C VAL A 18 23.00 8.87 -8.45
N SER A 19 24.10 8.23 -8.04
CA SER A 19 24.06 6.83 -7.60
C SER A 19 23.23 6.62 -6.33
N VAL A 20 23.24 7.57 -5.40
CA VAL A 20 22.43 7.51 -4.17
C VAL A 20 20.93 7.60 -4.48
N VAL A 21 20.53 8.48 -5.40
CA VAL A 21 19.12 8.61 -5.81
C VAL A 21 18.60 7.31 -6.46
N ALA A 22 19.44 6.65 -7.27
CA ALA A 22 19.05 5.40 -7.93
C ALA A 22 18.81 4.25 -6.91
N GLN A 23 19.53 4.21 -5.79
CA GLN A 23 19.34 3.21 -4.73
C GLN A 23 18.01 3.40 -4.00
N ASP A 24 17.61 4.62 -3.71
CA ASP A 24 16.33 4.94 -3.07
C ASP A 24 15.16 4.50 -3.94
N SER A 25 15.23 4.72 -5.25
CA SER A 25 14.20 4.30 -6.20
C SER A 25 13.98 2.79 -6.22
N LYS A 26 15.06 1.99 -6.13
CA LYS A 26 14.98 0.52 -6.07
C LYS A 26 14.30 0.05 -4.80
N LYS A 27 14.54 0.69 -3.67
CA LYS A 27 13.94 0.34 -2.38
C LYS A 27 12.44 0.58 -2.39
N GLU A 28 11.98 1.69 -2.93
CA GLU A 28 10.55 2.02 -3.06
C GLU A 28 9.82 1.04 -3.99
N SER A 29 10.46 0.57 -5.06
CA SER A 29 9.84 -0.33 -6.03
C SER A 29 9.54 -1.72 -5.47
N GLN A 30 10.09 -2.09 -4.31
CA GLN A 30 9.84 -3.37 -3.65
C GLN A 30 8.62 -3.35 -2.72
N LEU A 31 8.11 -2.16 -2.38
CA LEU A 31 6.95 -2.02 -1.51
C LEU A 31 5.66 -2.44 -2.25
N ARG A 32 4.68 -2.92 -1.47
CA ARG A 32 3.45 -3.44 -2.01
C ARG A 32 2.30 -2.46 -1.82
N THR A 33 1.27 -2.63 -2.65
CA THR A 33 0.03 -1.86 -2.59
C THR A 33 -1.16 -2.83 -2.53
N VAL A 34 -2.10 -2.56 -1.63
CA VAL A 34 -3.40 -3.23 -1.59
C VAL A 34 -4.45 -2.17 -1.89
N ARG A 35 -5.26 -2.41 -2.91
CA ARG A 35 -6.34 -1.49 -3.29
C ARG A 35 -7.59 -2.27 -3.69
N GLY A 36 -8.68 -1.60 -3.84
CA GLY A 36 -9.90 -2.27 -4.27
C GLY A 36 -11.14 -1.44 -4.07
N VAL A 37 -12.26 -2.13 -3.95
CA VAL A 37 -13.57 -1.51 -3.80
C VAL A 37 -14.33 -2.15 -2.66
N VAL A 38 -15.05 -1.33 -1.89
CA VAL A 38 -16.02 -1.77 -0.89
C VAL A 38 -17.40 -1.70 -1.53
N VAL A 39 -18.14 -2.79 -1.48
CA VAL A 39 -19.51 -2.86 -2.02
C VAL A 39 -20.48 -3.37 -0.96
N ASP A 40 -21.75 -3.03 -1.09
CA ASP A 40 -22.81 -3.55 -0.22
C ASP A 40 -23.31 -4.91 -0.72
N LYS A 41 -24.36 -5.46 -0.08
CA LYS A 41 -24.95 -6.75 -0.48
C LYS A 41 -25.42 -6.77 -1.94
N GLY A 42 -25.88 -5.64 -2.46
CA GLY A 42 -26.35 -5.50 -3.84
C GLY A 42 -25.23 -5.18 -4.82
N GLU A 43 -23.97 -5.24 -4.37
CA GLU A 43 -22.77 -4.94 -5.18
C GLU A 43 -22.69 -3.48 -5.62
N THR A 44 -23.37 -2.59 -4.92
CA THR A 44 -23.28 -1.14 -5.11
C THR A 44 -22.08 -0.60 -4.32
N PRO A 45 -21.28 0.31 -4.89
CA PRO A 45 -20.16 0.90 -4.16
C PRO A 45 -20.61 1.55 -2.84
N ALA A 46 -19.87 1.22 -1.78
CA ALA A 46 -20.21 1.65 -0.42
C ALA A 46 -19.35 2.85 -0.01
N GLN A 47 -19.81 4.05 -0.36
CA GLN A 47 -19.15 5.29 0.05
C GLN A 47 -19.09 5.39 1.58
N GLY A 48 -17.93 5.77 2.11
CA GLY A 48 -17.74 5.96 3.55
C GLY A 48 -17.50 4.68 4.33
N GLY A 49 -17.46 3.54 3.66
CA GLY A 49 -17.03 2.30 4.31
C GLY A 49 -15.60 2.44 4.83
N VAL A 50 -15.34 1.95 6.05
CA VAL A 50 -14.01 2.03 6.65
C VAL A 50 -13.30 0.72 6.41
N VAL A 51 -12.14 0.77 5.75
CA VAL A 51 -11.30 -0.38 5.47
C VAL A 51 -10.18 -0.43 6.50
N PHE A 52 -9.99 -1.58 7.14
CA PHE A 52 -8.95 -1.81 8.13
C PHE A 52 -7.91 -2.75 7.55
N LEU A 53 -6.65 -2.39 7.70
CA LEU A 53 -5.49 -3.18 7.30
C LEU A 53 -4.64 -3.45 8.54
N LYS A 54 -4.47 -4.72 8.89
CA LYS A 54 -3.67 -5.12 10.03
C LYS A 54 -2.39 -5.81 9.56
N ASN A 55 -1.25 -5.30 9.99
CA ASN A 55 0.04 -5.94 9.79
C ASN A 55 0.19 -7.05 10.84
N LEU A 56 0.24 -8.32 10.42
CA LEU A 56 0.28 -9.45 11.35
C LEU A 56 1.64 -9.61 12.03
N ARG A 57 2.68 -8.99 11.47
CA ARG A 57 4.02 -9.03 12.06
C ARG A 57 4.17 -8.05 13.23
N THR A 58 3.59 -6.85 13.11
CA THR A 58 3.72 -5.78 14.10
C THR A 58 2.44 -5.52 14.88
N ASN A 59 1.30 -6.09 14.45
CA ASN A 59 -0.06 -5.83 14.95
C ASN A 59 -0.53 -4.39 14.75
N GLN A 60 0.17 -3.60 13.94
CA GLN A 60 -0.24 -2.24 13.60
C GLN A 60 -1.46 -2.27 12.69
N VAL A 61 -2.45 -1.41 12.98
CA VAL A 61 -3.67 -1.28 12.18
C VAL A 61 -3.71 0.09 11.53
N ARG A 62 -3.99 0.11 10.23
CA ARG A 62 -4.24 1.33 9.45
C ARG A 62 -5.69 1.30 8.97
N SER A 63 -6.28 2.46 8.76
CA SER A 63 -7.64 2.55 8.23
C SER A 63 -7.70 3.51 7.04
N TYR A 64 -8.70 3.32 6.19
CA TYR A 64 -8.95 4.13 5.01
C TYR A 64 -10.45 4.25 4.80
N ILE A 65 -10.94 5.46 4.60
CA ILE A 65 -12.37 5.71 4.34
C ILE A 65 -12.58 5.65 2.84
N ALA A 66 -13.42 4.70 2.39
CA ALA A 66 -13.72 4.52 0.96
C ALA A 66 -14.37 5.79 0.38
N ASP A 67 -13.99 6.14 -0.84
CA ASP A 67 -14.46 7.34 -1.51
C ASP A 67 -15.89 7.15 -2.08
N SER A 68 -16.34 8.10 -2.89
CA SER A 68 -17.70 8.08 -3.48
C SER A 68 -17.93 6.87 -4.39
N GLU A 69 -16.87 6.27 -4.92
CA GLU A 69 -16.95 5.07 -5.76
C GLU A 69 -16.65 3.79 -4.98
N GLY A 70 -16.51 3.89 -3.65
CA GLY A 70 -16.17 2.76 -2.78
C GLY A 70 -14.70 2.37 -2.83
N LEU A 71 -13.85 3.16 -3.46
CA LEU A 71 -12.45 2.79 -3.67
C LEU A 71 -11.61 3.06 -2.43
N PHE A 72 -10.65 2.17 -2.18
CA PHE A 72 -9.66 2.30 -1.12
C PHE A 72 -8.27 1.92 -1.63
N ARG A 73 -7.23 2.39 -0.93
CA ARG A 73 -5.85 2.11 -1.31
C ARG A 73 -4.92 2.21 -0.10
N PHE A 74 -4.06 1.21 0.07
CA PHE A 74 -2.95 1.21 1.02
C PHE A 74 -1.66 0.98 0.25
N SER A 75 -0.73 1.91 0.37
CA SER A 75 0.57 1.80 -0.31
C SER A 75 1.70 1.73 0.73
N GLY A 76 2.91 1.46 0.27
CA GLY A 76 4.09 1.40 1.13
C GLY A 76 4.10 0.23 2.09
N LEU A 77 3.50 -0.91 1.70
CA LEU A 77 3.40 -2.09 2.55
C LEU A 77 4.67 -2.95 2.47
N ASP A 78 5.04 -3.54 3.60
CA ASP A 78 6.21 -4.41 3.72
C ASP A 78 5.99 -5.71 2.94
N PRO A 79 6.84 -6.05 1.96
CA PRO A 79 6.69 -7.28 1.20
C PRO A 79 6.93 -8.54 2.03
N ASN A 80 7.54 -8.42 3.21
CA ASN A 80 7.87 -9.55 4.09
C ASN A 80 6.84 -9.77 5.20
N ALA A 81 5.76 -8.98 5.23
CA ALA A 81 4.71 -9.11 6.23
C ALA A 81 3.41 -9.64 5.62
N ASP A 82 2.67 -10.41 6.40
CA ASP A 82 1.29 -10.80 6.07
C ASP A 82 0.34 -9.73 6.61
N TYR A 83 -0.76 -9.51 5.89
CA TYR A 83 -1.78 -8.52 6.28
C TYR A 83 -3.16 -9.13 6.26
N GLU A 84 -4.05 -8.59 7.07
CA GLU A 84 -5.48 -8.87 7.03
C GLU A 84 -6.23 -7.59 6.69
N VAL A 85 -7.22 -7.71 5.79
CA VAL A 85 -8.01 -6.57 5.30
C VAL A 85 -9.48 -6.90 5.43
N HIS A 86 -10.27 -5.99 6.01
CA HIS A 86 -11.71 -6.08 6.04
C HIS A 86 -12.32 -4.68 6.03
N ALA A 87 -13.61 -4.58 5.72
CA ALA A 87 -14.34 -3.31 5.71
C ALA A 87 -15.54 -3.38 6.65
N GLU A 88 -15.94 -2.23 7.19
CA GLU A 88 -17.11 -2.08 8.05
C GLU A 88 -17.89 -0.83 7.66
N LYS A 89 -19.23 -0.91 7.74
CA LYS A 89 -20.12 0.24 7.54
C LYS A 89 -21.48 -0.05 8.15
N GLU A 90 -21.96 0.82 9.04
CA GLU A 90 -23.35 0.83 9.54
C GLU A 90 -23.85 -0.56 9.98
N GLY A 91 -23.12 -1.22 10.86
CA GLY A 91 -23.53 -2.53 11.40
C GLY A 91 -23.27 -3.71 10.46
N ALA A 92 -22.67 -3.48 9.30
CA ALA A 92 -22.25 -4.52 8.38
C ALA A 92 -20.74 -4.60 8.28
N LYS A 93 -20.23 -5.78 7.95
CA LYS A 93 -18.79 -5.97 7.72
C LYS A 93 -18.57 -6.90 6.54
N SER A 94 -17.38 -6.83 5.98
CA SER A 94 -16.93 -7.76 4.95
C SER A 94 -16.24 -8.97 5.58
N GLN A 95 -16.05 -10.00 4.75
CA GLN A 95 -15.13 -11.09 5.09
C GLN A 95 -13.72 -10.53 5.24
N THR A 96 -12.93 -11.09 6.15
CA THR A 96 -11.52 -10.77 6.28
C THR A 96 -10.74 -11.44 5.14
N ARG A 97 -9.94 -10.65 4.42
CA ARG A 97 -9.10 -11.15 3.34
C ARG A 97 -7.64 -11.13 3.78
N GLN A 98 -6.92 -12.19 3.51
CA GLN A 98 -5.50 -12.27 3.86
C GLN A 98 -4.63 -11.93 2.65
N VAL A 99 -3.59 -11.14 2.90
CA VAL A 99 -2.55 -10.81 1.91
C VAL A 99 -1.26 -11.44 2.41
N SER A 100 -0.82 -12.51 1.73
CA SER A 100 0.34 -13.28 2.16
C SER A 100 1.65 -12.67 1.66
N SER A 101 2.69 -12.77 2.47
CA SER A 101 4.05 -12.42 2.06
C SER A 101 4.60 -13.33 0.97
N PHE A 102 4.02 -14.53 0.82
CA PHE A 102 4.38 -15.46 -0.28
C PHE A 102 3.75 -15.06 -1.61
N ASP A 103 2.74 -14.20 -1.61
CA ASP A 103 2.18 -13.64 -2.83
C ASP A 103 3.15 -12.57 -3.35
N ASN A 104 3.75 -12.80 -4.51
CA ASN A 104 4.79 -11.93 -5.04
C ASN A 104 4.26 -10.76 -5.89
N ARG A 105 2.95 -10.58 -5.97
CA ARG A 105 2.37 -9.44 -6.68
C ARG A 105 2.64 -8.16 -5.89
N LYS A 106 3.09 -7.12 -6.58
CA LYS A 106 3.31 -5.80 -5.98
C LYS A 106 2.01 -5.06 -5.72
N GLU A 107 1.00 -5.33 -6.52
CA GLU A 107 -0.32 -4.72 -6.40
C GLU A 107 -1.38 -5.81 -6.28
N ILE A 108 -2.16 -5.75 -5.20
CA ILE A 108 -3.22 -6.71 -4.91
C ILE A 108 -4.54 -5.95 -4.92
N VAL A 109 -5.49 -6.44 -5.73
CA VAL A 109 -6.81 -5.83 -5.89
C VAL A 109 -7.85 -6.70 -5.20
N LEU A 110 -8.62 -6.12 -4.28
CA LEU A 110 -9.62 -6.83 -3.50
C LEU A 110 -11.01 -6.20 -3.69
N THR A 111 -12.03 -7.04 -3.65
CA THR A 111 -13.42 -6.60 -3.50
C THR A 111 -13.88 -7.00 -2.11
N LEU A 112 -14.30 -6.03 -1.31
CA LEU A 112 -14.77 -6.25 0.06
C LEU A 112 -16.28 -6.03 0.10
N LYS A 113 -17.04 -7.10 0.26
CA LYS A 113 -18.51 -7.07 0.25
C LYS A 113 -19.05 -7.05 1.67
N LEU A 114 -19.87 -6.05 1.98
CA LEU A 114 -20.48 -5.87 3.31
C LEU A 114 -21.71 -6.78 3.45
N ASP A 115 -21.48 -8.09 3.48
CA ASP A 115 -22.55 -9.08 3.51
C ASP A 115 -22.66 -9.82 4.86
N LYS A 116 -21.88 -9.44 5.86
CA LYS A 116 -21.92 -10.02 7.20
C LYS A 116 -22.41 -9.00 8.20
N LYS A 117 -23.12 -9.49 9.22
CA LYS A 117 -23.56 -8.64 10.33
C LYS A 117 -22.37 -8.38 11.25
N LYS A 118 -22.19 -7.12 11.65
CA LYS A 118 -21.16 -6.74 12.62
C LYS A 118 -21.59 -7.19 14.02
N ASP A 119 -20.67 -7.81 14.75
CA ASP A 119 -20.88 -8.26 16.13
C ASP A 119 -21.01 -7.14 17.16
#